data_9dae595b497359644fb738220c0f81d0
#
_entry.id   9dae595b497359644fb738220c0f81d0
#
_cell.length_a   1.000
_cell.length_b   1.000
_cell.length_c   1.000
_cell.angle_alpha   90.00
_cell.angle_beta   90.00
_cell.angle_gamma   90.00
#
_symmetry.space_group_name_H-M   'P 1'
#
loop_
_entity.id
_entity.type
_entity.pdbx_description
1 polymer ?
#
loop_
_entity_poly.entity_id
_entity_poly.type
_entity_poly.pdbx_seq_one_letter_code
_entity_poly.pdbx_strand_id
1 'polypeptide(L)'
;MDSRDRVIERDEGFFQVLSLGVLRRTPGVSFDYVPVDFFPRIDAIDRVIHKSGAISPGPVGEVLRPWYMHPAQEDNLLVLHGRRTVELYHRDHGISVFEVTADEIIHDGQLLYDGPVLLKWERNVFHRIHSDDEIGSASLNFAIRYSGFDLDTNFSIYDLDMVAGTYREIRAGHLDQAGGM
;
A
#
# COMPACT_ATOMS: atom_id res chain seq x y z
N MET A 1 11.65 12.18 19.91
CA MET A 1 10.29 12.39 19.35
C MET A 1 9.64 11.03 19.42
N ASP A 2 8.56 10.91 20.18
CA ASP A 2 7.82 9.64 20.34
C ASP A 2 7.26 9.23 18.95
N SER A 3 7.22 7.94 18.65
CA SER A 3 6.64 7.44 17.40
C SER A 3 5.19 7.91 17.21
N ARG A 4 4.45 8.07 18.30
CA ARG A 4 3.08 8.57 18.30
C ARG A 4 2.91 10.00 17.74
N ASP A 5 3.95 10.83 17.83
CA ASP A 5 3.95 12.21 17.30
C ASP A 5 4.08 12.26 15.78
N ARG A 6 4.28 11.11 15.11
CA ARG A 6 4.47 11.02 13.65
C ARG A 6 3.21 10.61 12.89
N VAL A 7 2.14 10.28 13.60
CA VAL A 7 0.85 9.95 12.99
C VAL A 7 0.24 11.23 12.43
N ILE A 8 0.07 11.27 11.11
CA ILE A 8 -0.54 12.41 10.41
C ILE A 8 -2.05 12.20 10.36
N GLU A 9 -2.46 10.99 9.97
CA GLU A 9 -3.87 10.60 9.90
C GLU A 9 -4.01 9.12 10.23
N ARG A 10 -5.14 8.75 10.81
CA ARG A 10 -5.47 7.36 11.13
C ARG A 10 -6.96 7.14 11.11
N ASP A 11 -7.36 6.07 10.45
CA ASP A 11 -8.68 5.46 10.59
C ASP A 11 -8.47 4.02 11.11
N GLU A 12 -8.92 3.78 12.34
CA GLU A 12 -8.66 2.54 13.08
C GLU A 12 -9.27 1.33 12.38
N GLY A 13 -8.45 0.30 12.12
CA GLY A 13 -8.88 -0.89 11.39
C GLY A 13 -8.89 -0.72 9.87
N PHE A 14 -8.47 0.43 9.35
CA PHE A 14 -8.45 0.71 7.94
C PHE A 14 -7.06 1.14 7.46
N PHE A 15 -6.63 2.36 7.78
CA PHE A 15 -5.32 2.86 7.35
C PHE A 15 -4.65 3.76 8.39
N GLN A 16 -3.36 4.02 8.16
CA GLN A 16 -2.59 5.01 8.90
C GLN A 16 -1.55 5.67 7.99
N VAL A 17 -1.39 6.99 8.13
CA VAL A 17 -0.35 7.77 7.47
C VAL A 17 0.64 8.26 8.51
N LEU A 18 1.93 8.00 8.27
CA LEU A 18 3.02 8.30 9.19
C LEU A 18 4.08 9.15 8.48
N SER A 19 4.52 10.24 9.10
CA SER A 19 5.69 10.99 8.59
C SER A 19 6.99 10.23 8.87
N LEU A 20 7.93 10.27 7.93
CA LEU A 20 9.27 9.76 8.18
C LEU A 20 10.04 10.64 9.16
N GLY A 21 11.03 10.06 9.82
CA GLY A 21 11.96 10.81 10.65
C GLY A 21 13.00 11.52 9.79
N VAL A 22 13.16 12.82 9.97
CA VAL A 22 14.26 13.57 9.36
C VAL A 22 15.54 13.30 10.14
N LEU A 23 16.56 12.74 9.48
CA LEU A 23 17.88 12.55 10.06
C LEU A 23 18.76 13.78 9.81
N ARG A 24 18.87 14.21 8.56
CA ARG A 24 19.61 15.43 8.18
C ARG A 24 19.23 15.90 6.76
N ARG A 25 19.56 17.16 6.49
CA ARG A 25 19.49 17.77 5.16
C ARG A 25 20.84 18.37 4.80
N THR A 26 21.31 18.14 3.58
CA THR A 26 22.48 18.79 2.97
C THR A 26 22.10 19.25 1.56
N PRO A 27 22.82 20.19 0.94
CA PRO A 27 22.48 20.64 -0.40
C PRO A 27 22.32 19.47 -1.40
N GLY A 28 21.10 19.30 -1.94
CA GLY A 28 20.77 18.24 -2.90
C GLY A 28 20.60 16.83 -2.30
N VAL A 29 20.66 16.67 -0.95
CA VAL A 29 20.53 15.35 -0.30
C VAL A 29 19.65 15.42 0.92
N SER A 30 18.63 14.56 0.97
CA SER A 30 17.77 14.33 2.12
C SER A 30 18.08 12.96 2.74
N PHE A 31 18.17 12.93 4.06
CA PHE A 31 18.28 11.71 4.84
C PHE A 31 17.06 11.59 5.75
N ASP A 32 16.20 10.65 5.41
CA ASP A 32 15.02 10.29 6.20
C ASP A 32 15.15 8.85 6.68
N TYR A 33 14.44 8.51 7.74
CA TYR A 33 14.38 7.15 8.23
C TYR A 33 12.95 6.74 8.52
N VAL A 34 12.67 5.46 8.28
CA VAL A 34 11.43 4.82 8.69
C VAL A 34 11.52 4.52 10.19
N PRO A 35 10.61 5.04 11.02
CA PRO A 35 10.60 4.75 12.45
C PRO A 35 10.21 3.28 12.69
N VAL A 36 11.19 2.41 12.85
CA VAL A 36 10.98 0.95 12.95
C VAL A 36 10.23 0.53 14.21
N ASP A 37 10.16 1.39 15.22
CA ASP A 37 9.37 1.20 16.44
C ASP A 37 7.84 1.29 16.21
N PHE A 38 7.40 1.72 15.03
CA PHE A 38 6.01 1.58 14.59
C PHE A 38 5.61 0.13 14.29
N PHE A 39 6.57 -0.67 13.93
CA PHE A 39 6.31 -2.04 13.54
C PHE A 39 6.51 -2.97 14.74
N PRO A 40 5.55 -3.84 15.07
CA PRO A 40 5.79 -4.90 16.05
C PRO A 40 6.91 -5.85 15.58
N ARG A 41 7.04 -5.98 14.27
CA ARG A 41 8.09 -6.69 13.53
C ARG A 41 8.04 -6.31 12.05
N ILE A 42 9.04 -6.71 11.28
CA ILE A 42 9.04 -6.68 9.82
C ILE A 42 9.35 -8.10 9.35
N ASP A 43 8.38 -8.74 8.69
CA ASP A 43 8.52 -10.14 8.26
C ASP A 43 9.06 -10.23 6.82
N ALA A 44 8.87 -9.18 6.00
CA ALA A 44 9.48 -9.04 4.69
C ALA A 44 9.63 -7.56 4.31
N ILE A 45 10.59 -7.28 3.42
CA ILE A 45 10.72 -5.99 2.75
C ILE A 45 10.64 -6.27 1.25
N ASP A 46 9.52 -5.89 0.64
CA ASP A 46 9.27 -6.14 -0.77
C ASP A 46 9.73 -4.94 -1.59
N ARG A 47 10.54 -5.20 -2.61
CA ARG A 47 10.90 -4.21 -3.62
C ARG A 47 9.91 -4.28 -4.76
N VAL A 48 9.16 -3.22 -4.99
CA VAL A 48 8.08 -3.19 -6.00
C VAL A 48 8.36 -2.11 -7.04
N ILE A 49 8.49 -2.52 -8.29
CA ILE A 49 8.72 -1.64 -9.44
C ILE A 49 7.53 -1.74 -10.39
N HIS A 50 6.88 -0.62 -10.61
CA HIS A 50 5.82 -0.47 -11.60
C HIS A 50 6.35 0.31 -12.81
N LYS A 51 6.10 -0.20 -14.01
CA LYS A 51 6.31 0.56 -15.26
C LYS A 51 5.30 1.70 -15.36
N SER A 52 5.51 2.60 -16.33
CA SER A 52 4.56 3.68 -16.62
C SER A 52 3.13 3.13 -16.83
N GLY A 53 2.16 3.78 -16.19
CA GLY A 53 0.75 3.41 -16.26
C GLY A 53 0.39 2.02 -15.72
N ALA A 54 1.29 1.36 -14.99
CA ALA A 54 1.02 0.02 -14.46
C ALA A 54 -0.10 0.04 -13.43
N ILE A 55 -1.02 -0.90 -13.55
CA ILE A 55 -2.09 -1.16 -12.59
C ILE A 55 -1.83 -2.48 -11.85
N SER A 56 -2.10 -2.50 -10.56
CA SER A 56 -1.91 -3.67 -9.70
C SER A 56 -3.08 -3.83 -8.72
N PRO A 57 -3.81 -4.95 -8.75
CA PRO A 57 -3.66 -6.05 -9.71
C PRO A 57 -4.06 -5.63 -11.13
N GLY A 58 -3.45 -6.30 -12.11
CA GLY A 58 -3.84 -6.16 -13.51
C GLY A 58 -5.21 -6.78 -13.81
N PRO A 59 -5.78 -6.56 -15.02
CA PRO A 59 -7.06 -7.13 -15.40
C PRO A 59 -7.09 -8.65 -15.32
N VAL A 60 -8.23 -9.21 -14.90
CA VAL A 60 -8.49 -10.65 -14.88
C VAL A 60 -9.80 -10.93 -15.60
N GLY A 61 -9.74 -11.59 -16.76
CA GLY A 61 -10.91 -11.81 -17.62
C GLY A 61 -11.56 -10.48 -18.01
N GLU A 62 -12.85 -10.34 -17.71
CA GLU A 62 -13.61 -9.11 -18.00
C GLU A 62 -13.50 -8.04 -16.89
N VAL A 63 -12.90 -8.37 -15.74
CA VAL A 63 -12.71 -7.44 -14.64
C VAL A 63 -11.45 -6.61 -14.89
N LEU A 64 -11.62 -5.37 -15.33
CA LEU A 64 -10.53 -4.48 -15.74
C LEU A 64 -9.77 -3.88 -14.55
N ARG A 65 -10.43 -3.67 -13.42
CA ARG A 65 -9.86 -3.04 -12.21
C ARG A 65 -10.18 -3.87 -10.97
N PRO A 66 -9.61 -5.11 -10.88
CA PRO A 66 -9.82 -5.95 -9.71
C PRO A 66 -9.08 -5.43 -8.48
N TRP A 67 -9.21 -6.16 -7.37
CA TRP A 67 -8.65 -5.79 -6.09
C TRP A 67 -7.78 -6.90 -5.51
N TYR A 68 -6.72 -6.52 -4.80
CA TYR A 68 -6.09 -7.37 -3.80
C TYR A 68 -6.78 -7.20 -2.46
N MET A 69 -6.69 -8.21 -1.62
CA MET A 69 -6.98 -8.15 -0.20
C MET A 69 -6.16 -9.22 0.50
N HIS A 70 -5.46 -8.84 1.55
CA HIS A 70 -4.58 -9.73 2.30
C HIS A 70 -5.22 -10.11 3.65
N PRO A 71 -5.65 -11.37 3.84
CA PRO A 71 -6.26 -11.79 5.11
C PRO A 71 -5.24 -11.92 6.26
N ALA A 72 -3.97 -12.14 5.93
CA ALA A 72 -2.93 -12.41 6.91
C ALA A 72 -1.66 -11.54 6.75
N GLN A 73 -1.76 -10.38 6.07
CA GLN A 73 -0.66 -9.43 5.94
C GLN A 73 -1.17 -7.99 6.04
N GLU A 74 -0.46 -7.17 6.77
CA GLU A 74 -0.52 -5.70 6.68
C GLU A 74 0.58 -5.20 5.78
N ASP A 75 0.27 -4.17 5.01
CA ASP A 75 1.22 -3.52 4.13
C ASP A 75 1.56 -2.11 4.62
N ASN A 76 2.83 -1.75 4.45
CA ASN A 76 3.36 -0.44 4.82
C ASN A 76 4.19 0.09 3.65
N LEU A 77 3.56 0.92 2.84
CA LEU A 77 4.09 1.42 1.57
C LEU A 77 4.96 2.65 1.77
N LEU A 78 6.18 2.60 1.27
CA LEU A 78 7.08 3.73 1.11
C LEU A 78 7.38 3.94 -0.37
N VAL A 79 6.87 5.02 -0.96
CA VAL A 79 7.19 5.39 -2.35
C VAL A 79 8.54 6.09 -2.38
N LEU A 80 9.43 5.64 -3.27
CA LEU A 80 10.79 6.16 -3.43
C LEU A 80 10.95 6.97 -4.73
N HIS A 81 10.11 6.73 -5.73
CA HIS A 81 10.16 7.39 -7.02
C HIS A 81 8.81 7.28 -7.73
N GLY A 82 8.47 8.31 -8.50
CA GLY A 82 7.21 8.40 -9.20
C GLY A 82 6.03 8.62 -8.26
N ARG A 83 4.83 8.27 -8.72
CA ARG A 83 3.59 8.42 -7.96
C ARG A 83 2.78 7.13 -8.01
N ARG A 84 2.11 6.84 -6.91
CA ARG A 84 1.10 5.80 -6.80
C ARG A 84 -0.23 6.37 -6.35
N THR A 85 -1.26 6.13 -7.13
CA THR A 85 -2.64 6.26 -6.68
C THR A 85 -3.03 4.93 -6.03
N VAL A 86 -3.27 4.95 -4.74
CA VAL A 86 -3.68 3.80 -3.92
C VAL A 86 -5.13 3.96 -3.54
N GLU A 87 -5.98 3.09 -4.02
CA GLU A 87 -7.36 3.01 -3.62
C GLU A 87 -7.49 1.94 -2.54
N LEU A 88 -8.02 2.31 -1.38
CA LEU A 88 -8.31 1.41 -0.26
C LEU A 88 -9.82 1.32 -0.08
N TYR A 89 -10.34 0.13 0.19
CA TYR A 89 -11.75 -0.07 0.51
C TYR A 89 -11.91 -1.06 1.67
N HIS A 90 -12.74 -0.69 2.61
CA HIS A 90 -13.25 -1.58 3.65
C HIS A 90 -14.75 -1.37 3.81
N ARG A 91 -15.49 -2.44 4.06
CA ARG A 91 -16.95 -2.40 4.11
C ARG A 91 -17.50 -1.37 5.11
N ASP A 92 -16.86 -1.26 6.27
CA ASP A 92 -17.33 -0.40 7.36
C ASP A 92 -16.82 1.04 7.26
N HIS A 93 -15.78 1.29 6.43
CA HIS A 93 -15.11 2.59 6.30
C HIS A 93 -15.36 3.25 4.93
N GLY A 94 -15.80 2.46 3.93
CA GLY A 94 -15.95 2.95 2.56
C GLY A 94 -14.64 2.93 1.77
N ILE A 95 -14.49 3.89 0.86
CA ILE A 95 -13.31 4.03 0.00
C ILE A 95 -12.51 5.26 0.40
N SER A 96 -11.18 5.15 0.38
CA SER A 96 -10.21 6.24 0.48
C SER A 96 -9.23 6.16 -0.66
N VAL A 97 -8.86 7.30 -1.23
CA VAL A 97 -7.94 7.40 -2.36
C VAL A 97 -6.74 8.24 -1.95
N PHE A 98 -5.55 7.64 -2.04
CA PHE A 98 -4.29 8.31 -1.75
C PHE A 98 -3.45 8.46 -3.01
N GLU A 99 -2.91 9.65 -3.25
CA GLU A 99 -1.81 9.83 -4.19
C GLU A 99 -0.54 10.01 -3.38
N VAL A 100 0.41 9.10 -3.55
CA VAL A 100 1.65 9.05 -2.76
C VAL A 100 2.86 9.20 -3.67
N THR A 101 3.72 10.14 -3.34
CA THR A 101 5.05 10.31 -3.96
C THR A 101 6.16 10.11 -2.90
N ALA A 102 7.41 10.36 -3.29
CA ALA A 102 8.53 10.35 -2.34
C ALA A 102 8.46 11.50 -1.31
N ASP A 103 7.75 12.60 -1.65
CA ASP A 103 7.84 13.87 -0.93
C ASP A 103 6.48 14.41 -0.46
N GLU A 104 5.36 13.77 -0.81
CA GLU A 104 4.03 14.22 -0.40
C GLU A 104 2.99 13.10 -0.42
N ILE A 105 1.90 13.32 0.26
CA ILE A 105 0.69 12.50 0.17
C ILE A 105 -0.56 13.38 0.08
N ILE A 106 -1.43 13.03 -0.86
CA ILE A 106 -2.75 13.62 -1.07
C ILE A 106 -3.79 12.57 -0.66
N HIS A 107 -4.80 12.94 0.09
CA HIS A 107 -5.92 12.09 0.47
C HIS A 107 -7.23 12.68 -0.06
N ASP A 108 -7.98 11.92 -0.84
CA ASP A 108 -9.23 12.32 -1.48
C ASP A 108 -9.15 13.69 -2.18
N GLY A 109 -8.05 13.90 -2.91
CA GLY A 109 -7.80 15.12 -3.69
C GLY A 109 -7.33 16.34 -2.87
N GLN A 110 -7.06 16.18 -1.56
CA GLN A 110 -6.53 17.25 -0.70
C GLN A 110 -5.14 16.91 -0.20
N LEU A 111 -4.21 17.88 -0.29
CA LEU A 111 -2.86 17.69 0.25
C LEU A 111 -2.97 17.43 1.76
N LEU A 112 -2.60 16.21 2.15
CA LEU A 112 -2.61 15.79 3.55
C LEU A 112 -1.28 16.13 4.25
N TYR A 113 -0.17 15.92 3.57
CA TYR A 113 1.16 16.20 4.12
C TYR A 113 2.17 16.47 3.00
N ASP A 114 2.96 17.54 3.21
CA ASP A 114 4.11 17.93 2.37
C ASP A 114 5.39 17.40 3.06
N GLY A 115 5.83 16.22 2.62
CA GLY A 115 6.99 15.50 3.15
C GLY A 115 6.90 14.00 2.96
N PRO A 116 8.00 13.27 3.19
CA PRO A 116 8.05 11.82 3.03
C PRO A 116 7.20 11.10 4.07
N VAL A 117 6.42 10.11 3.59
CA VAL A 117 5.47 9.37 4.41
C VAL A 117 5.55 7.87 4.20
N LEU A 118 5.00 7.13 5.15
CA LEU A 118 4.62 5.73 5.06
C LEU A 118 3.09 5.66 5.08
N LEU A 119 2.49 5.01 4.09
CA LEU A 119 1.07 4.68 4.06
C LEU A 119 0.89 3.21 4.46
N LYS A 120 0.21 2.99 5.57
CA LYS A 120 -0.13 1.67 6.08
C LYS A 120 -1.59 1.36 5.80
N TRP A 121 -1.94 0.10 5.48
CA TRP A 121 -3.29 -0.43 5.57
C TRP A 121 -3.33 -1.79 6.26
N GLU A 122 -4.46 -2.02 6.91
CA GLU A 122 -4.66 -3.19 7.76
C GLU A 122 -5.01 -4.44 6.93
N ARG A 123 -5.04 -5.60 7.59
CA ARG A 123 -5.54 -6.84 6.99
C ARG A 123 -7.00 -6.68 6.56
N ASN A 124 -7.42 -7.45 5.56
CA ASN A 124 -8.77 -7.47 5.02
C ASN A 124 -9.21 -6.15 4.35
N VAL A 125 -8.30 -5.21 4.18
CA VAL A 125 -8.52 -4.01 3.38
C VAL A 125 -8.30 -4.35 1.91
N PHE A 126 -9.31 -4.12 1.09
CA PHE A 126 -9.16 -4.21 -0.36
C PHE A 126 -8.31 -3.04 -0.84
N HIS A 127 -7.36 -3.33 -1.70
CA HIS A 127 -6.49 -2.31 -2.24
C HIS A 127 -6.17 -2.57 -3.71
N ARG A 128 -5.95 -1.49 -4.45
CA ARG A 128 -5.45 -1.52 -5.82
C ARG A 128 -4.63 -0.25 -6.09
N ILE A 129 -3.70 -0.36 -7.00
CA ILE A 129 -2.72 0.69 -7.25
C ILE A 129 -2.69 1.01 -8.74
N HIS A 130 -2.59 2.29 -9.05
CA HIS A 130 -2.23 2.81 -10.37
C HIS A 130 -0.97 3.66 -10.23
N SER A 131 0.02 3.40 -11.05
CA SER A 131 1.27 4.17 -11.06
C SER A 131 1.24 5.27 -12.10
N ASP A 132 2.10 6.28 -11.89
CA ASP A 132 2.29 7.39 -12.82
C ASP A 132 2.37 6.92 -14.28
N ASP A 133 1.64 7.61 -15.16
CA ASP A 133 1.49 7.23 -16.57
C ASP A 133 2.74 7.46 -17.41
N GLU A 134 3.66 8.31 -16.96
CA GLU A 134 4.87 8.66 -17.71
C GLU A 134 6.09 7.91 -17.20
N ILE A 135 6.31 7.92 -15.88
CA ILE A 135 7.56 7.42 -15.30
C ILE A 135 7.38 6.15 -14.46
N GLY A 136 6.14 5.74 -14.19
CA GLY A 136 5.86 4.61 -13.31
C GLY A 136 6.19 4.92 -11.85
N SER A 137 6.59 3.90 -11.08
CA SER A 137 6.95 4.11 -9.68
C SER A 137 7.89 3.04 -9.14
N ALA A 138 8.62 3.40 -8.08
CA ALA A 138 9.39 2.47 -7.26
C ALA A 138 9.01 2.63 -5.79
N SER A 139 8.84 1.53 -5.07
CA SER A 139 8.54 1.53 -3.64
C SER A 139 9.16 0.37 -2.90
N LEU A 140 9.20 0.51 -1.58
CA LEU A 140 9.33 -0.60 -0.64
C LEU A 140 7.99 -0.83 0.05
N ASN A 141 7.70 -2.09 0.37
CA ASN A 141 6.62 -2.46 1.27
C ASN A 141 7.23 -3.21 2.46
N PHE A 142 6.93 -2.76 3.66
CA PHE A 142 7.34 -3.43 4.90
C PHE A 142 6.17 -4.28 5.36
N ALA A 143 6.21 -5.56 5.05
CA ALA A 143 5.11 -6.49 5.33
C ALA A 143 5.17 -7.00 6.77
N ILE A 144 4.00 -6.98 7.42
CA ILE A 144 3.78 -7.64 8.71
C ILE A 144 2.85 -8.82 8.47
N ARG A 145 3.34 -10.03 8.73
CA ARG A 145 2.60 -11.27 8.48
C ARG A 145 2.03 -11.84 9.77
N TYR A 146 0.85 -12.39 9.68
CA TYR A 146 0.11 -12.95 10.81
C TYR A 146 -0.06 -14.47 10.67
N SER A 147 -0.53 -15.10 11.74
CA SER A 147 -0.87 -16.53 11.71
C SER A 147 -1.86 -16.82 10.58
N GLY A 148 -1.61 -17.87 9.81
CA GLY A 148 -2.38 -18.20 8.62
C GLY A 148 -1.86 -17.54 7.32
N PHE A 149 -0.75 -16.80 7.38
CA PHE A 149 -0.11 -16.32 6.16
C PHE A 149 0.35 -17.52 5.29
N ASP A 150 -0.05 -17.47 4.03
CA ASP A 150 0.30 -18.43 3.00
C ASP A 150 0.43 -17.68 1.67
N LEU A 151 1.53 -17.84 0.98
CA LEU A 151 1.80 -17.19 -0.31
C LEU A 151 0.74 -17.53 -1.38
N ASP A 152 0.21 -18.76 -1.35
CA ASP A 152 -0.73 -19.22 -2.36
C ASP A 152 -2.10 -18.54 -2.25
N THR A 153 -2.48 -18.09 -1.06
CA THR A 153 -3.81 -17.53 -0.79
C THR A 153 -3.78 -16.05 -0.44
N ASN A 154 -2.70 -15.56 0.17
CA ASN A 154 -2.63 -14.18 0.65
C ASN A 154 -2.65 -13.14 -0.50
N PHE A 155 -2.28 -13.53 -1.72
CA PHE A 155 -2.22 -12.65 -2.89
C PHE A 155 -3.30 -12.95 -3.93
N SER A 156 -4.42 -13.54 -3.52
CA SER A 156 -5.57 -13.74 -4.40
C SER A 156 -6.16 -12.41 -4.88
N ILE A 157 -6.74 -12.44 -6.07
CA ILE A 157 -7.35 -11.27 -6.73
C ILE A 157 -8.86 -11.42 -6.70
N TYR A 158 -9.54 -10.32 -6.42
CA TYR A 158 -10.97 -10.29 -6.16
C TYR A 158 -11.72 -9.34 -7.10
N ASP A 159 -12.92 -9.74 -7.46
CA ASP A 159 -13.97 -8.88 -8.00
C ASP A 159 -14.84 -8.43 -6.83
N LEU A 160 -14.94 -7.12 -6.62
CA LEU A 160 -15.60 -6.50 -5.48
C LEU A 160 -16.77 -5.64 -5.95
N ASP A 161 -17.98 -5.95 -5.47
CA ASP A 161 -19.14 -5.06 -5.54
C ASP A 161 -19.19 -4.21 -4.27
N MET A 162 -18.72 -2.96 -4.36
CA MET A 162 -18.68 -2.03 -3.24
C MET A 162 -20.08 -1.61 -2.78
N VAL A 163 -21.09 -1.66 -3.66
CA VAL A 163 -22.48 -1.28 -3.32
C VAL A 163 -23.14 -2.39 -2.50
N ALA A 164 -22.99 -3.64 -2.94
CA ALA A 164 -23.51 -4.80 -2.21
C ALA A 164 -22.62 -5.19 -1.02
N GLY A 165 -21.37 -4.76 -0.99
CA GLY A 165 -20.36 -5.16 -0.01
C GLY A 165 -19.99 -6.64 -0.14
N THR A 166 -20.11 -7.20 -1.35
CA THR A 166 -19.81 -8.61 -1.63
C THR A 166 -18.60 -8.73 -2.55
N TYR A 167 -17.88 -9.84 -2.44
CA TYR A 167 -16.72 -10.09 -3.29
C TYR A 167 -16.60 -11.57 -3.61
N ARG A 168 -15.88 -11.87 -4.68
CA ARG A 168 -15.50 -13.23 -5.08
C ARG A 168 -14.04 -13.25 -5.53
N GLU A 169 -13.34 -14.31 -5.20
CA GLU A 169 -12.02 -14.58 -5.77
C GLU A 169 -12.17 -14.87 -7.28
N ILE A 170 -11.38 -14.19 -8.11
CA ILE A 170 -11.34 -14.38 -9.56
C ILE A 170 -10.02 -14.94 -10.06
N ARG A 171 -8.98 -14.90 -9.20
CA ARG A 171 -7.68 -15.49 -9.48
C ARG A 171 -6.97 -15.84 -8.17
N ALA A 172 -6.62 -17.10 -8.01
CA ALA A 172 -5.89 -17.58 -6.85
C ALA A 172 -4.43 -17.08 -6.85
N GLY A 173 -3.92 -16.72 -5.67
CA GLY A 173 -2.61 -16.10 -5.50
C GLY A 173 -1.45 -16.95 -6.04
N HIS A 174 -1.50 -18.28 -5.90
CA HIS A 174 -0.45 -19.19 -6.39
C HIS A 174 -0.21 -19.09 -7.90
N LEU A 175 -1.19 -18.64 -8.69
CA LEU A 175 -1.06 -18.54 -10.15
C LEU A 175 -0.10 -17.42 -10.59
N ASP A 176 0.21 -16.49 -9.71
CA ASP A 176 1.10 -15.35 -9.98
C ASP A 176 2.45 -15.48 -9.25
N GLN A 177 2.63 -16.54 -8.46
CA GLN A 177 3.91 -16.80 -7.79
C GLN A 177 4.93 -17.34 -8.80
N ALA A 178 6.14 -16.80 -8.80
CA ALA A 178 7.26 -17.41 -9.52
C ALA A 178 7.53 -18.77 -8.90
N GLY A 179 7.35 -19.83 -9.67
CA GLY A 179 7.38 -21.22 -9.20
C GLY A 179 8.56 -21.51 -8.26
N GLY A 180 8.20 -21.87 -7.04
CA GLY A 180 9.04 -22.51 -6.03
C GLY A 180 10.30 -21.76 -5.60
N MET A 181 10.17 -20.94 -4.56
CA MET A 181 11.29 -20.74 -3.62
C MET A 181 11.21 -21.78 -2.51
#